data_d43f6bc842c0fdb807ba2f2e2caeaa84
#
_entry.id   d43f6bc842c0fdb807ba2f2e2caeaa84
#
_cell.length_a   1.000
_cell.length_b   1.000
_cell.length_c   1.000
_cell.angle_alpha   90.00
_cell.angle_beta   90.00
_cell.angle_gamma   90.00
#
_symmetry.space_group_name_H-M   'P 1'
#
loop_
_entity.id
_entity.type
_entity.pdbx_description
1 polymer ?
#
loop_
_entity_poly.entity_id
_entity_poly.type
_entity_poly.pdbx_seq_one_letter_code
_entity_poly.pdbx_strand_id
1 'polypeptide(L)'
;MVLLSTCVAAPLAEEMVFRVVIYRRLRRETGFWMAAAVSSLLFALYHGNLPQGIYALLVGAVLAFLMESYQAALAPVLAHMAANLLSVLLTWAGTGDILAAGVARRAAAAALAGAVLLFSLRQAANDGKRIRS
;
A
#
# COMPACT_ATOMS: atom_id res chain seq x y z
N MET A 1 -8.55 21.56 -1.96
CA MET A 1 -9.45 20.37 -1.85
C MET A 1 -8.83 19.10 -2.39
N VAL A 2 -8.04 19.13 -3.47
CA VAL A 2 -7.40 17.94 -4.10
C VAL A 2 -6.53 17.14 -3.11
N LEU A 3 -5.69 17.79 -2.29
CA LEU A 3 -4.84 17.12 -1.31
C LEU A 3 -5.64 16.28 -0.29
N LEU A 4 -6.68 16.84 0.27
CA LEU A 4 -7.49 16.16 1.27
C LEU A 4 -8.21 14.94 0.66
N SER A 5 -8.75 15.08 -0.56
CA SER A 5 -9.40 13.97 -1.24
C SER A 5 -8.40 12.87 -1.62
N THR A 6 -7.26 13.22 -2.21
CA THR A 6 -6.28 12.25 -2.72
C THR A 6 -5.43 11.61 -1.61
N CYS A 7 -5.04 12.39 -0.59
CA CYS A 7 -4.12 11.89 0.44
C CYS A 7 -4.83 11.34 1.68
N VAL A 8 -6.12 11.64 1.86
CA VAL A 8 -6.84 11.20 3.07
C VAL A 8 -8.10 10.43 2.72
N ALA A 9 -9.06 11.06 2.04
CA ALA A 9 -10.39 10.45 1.83
C ALA A 9 -10.34 9.21 0.93
N ALA A 10 -9.62 9.28 -0.19
CA ALA A 10 -9.48 8.14 -1.10
C ALA A 10 -8.75 6.96 -0.45
N PRO A 11 -7.54 7.11 0.15
CA PRO A 11 -6.90 6.02 0.87
C PRO A 11 -7.76 5.40 1.95
N LEU A 12 -8.48 6.22 2.72
CA LEU A 12 -9.36 5.70 3.76
C LEU A 12 -10.48 4.82 3.18
N ALA A 13 -11.17 5.30 2.14
CA ALA A 13 -12.25 4.56 1.49
C ALA A 13 -11.71 3.28 0.83
N GLU A 14 -10.60 3.37 0.12
CA GLU A 14 -9.98 2.25 -0.57
C GLU A 14 -9.51 1.16 0.40
N GLU A 15 -8.84 1.52 1.51
CA GLU A 15 -8.42 0.53 2.49
C GLU A 15 -9.60 -0.12 3.22
N MET A 16 -10.69 0.61 3.45
CA MET A 16 -11.91 0.01 3.99
C MET A 16 -12.48 -1.05 3.05
N VAL A 17 -12.52 -0.79 1.74
CA VAL A 17 -13.02 -1.76 0.76
C VAL A 17 -12.05 -2.92 0.58
N PHE A 18 -10.80 -2.62 0.21
CA PHE A 18 -9.87 -3.66 -0.25
C PHE A 18 -9.23 -4.45 0.91
N ARG A 19 -8.99 -3.85 2.09
CA ARG A 19 -8.35 -4.53 3.23
C ARG A 19 -9.35 -4.99 4.28
N VAL A 20 -10.31 -4.14 4.66
CA VAL A 20 -11.25 -4.54 5.71
C VAL A 20 -12.33 -5.48 5.16
N VAL A 21 -12.90 -5.18 3.99
CA VAL A 21 -13.97 -6.01 3.44
C VAL A 21 -13.39 -7.18 2.64
N ILE A 22 -12.67 -6.91 1.52
CA ILE A 22 -12.25 -7.94 0.58
C ILE A 22 -11.17 -8.84 1.17
N TYR A 23 -10.03 -8.25 1.60
CA TYR A 23 -8.91 -9.03 2.11
C TYR A 23 -9.29 -9.85 3.33
N ARG A 24 -9.92 -9.27 4.35
CA ARG A 24 -10.32 -10.01 5.56
C ARG A 24 -11.33 -11.11 5.25
N ARG A 25 -12.25 -10.91 4.31
CA ARG A 25 -13.19 -11.95 3.91
C ARG A 25 -12.45 -13.11 3.26
N LEU A 26 -11.62 -12.84 2.26
CA LEU A 26 -10.82 -13.86 1.59
C LEU A 26 -9.88 -14.57 2.56
N ARG A 27 -9.26 -13.84 3.49
CA ARG A 27 -8.32 -14.38 4.47
C ARG A 27 -8.94 -15.43 5.40
N ARG A 28 -10.23 -15.34 5.66
CA ARG A 28 -10.97 -16.35 6.45
C ARG A 28 -11.19 -17.67 5.71
N GLU A 29 -11.33 -17.60 4.40
CA GLU A 29 -11.63 -18.75 3.55
C GLU A 29 -10.37 -19.33 2.88
N THR A 30 -9.30 -18.53 2.78
CA THR A 30 -8.06 -18.90 2.08
C THR A 30 -6.83 -18.56 2.92
N GLY A 31 -5.64 -18.91 2.41
CA GLY A 31 -4.37 -18.49 3.02
C GLY A 31 -4.02 -17.04 2.72
N PHE A 32 -3.01 -16.51 3.45
CA PHE A 32 -2.49 -15.14 3.28
C PHE A 32 -2.17 -14.80 1.83
N TRP A 33 -1.43 -15.65 1.14
CA TRP A 33 -0.95 -15.37 -0.22
C TRP A 33 -2.09 -15.20 -1.22
N MET A 34 -3.11 -16.03 -1.15
CA MET A 34 -4.28 -15.95 -2.03
C MET A 34 -5.09 -14.68 -1.73
N ALA A 35 -5.37 -14.41 -0.47
CA ALA A 35 -6.12 -13.22 -0.06
C ALA A 35 -5.38 -11.93 -0.45
N ALA A 36 -4.06 -11.87 -0.25
CA ALA A 36 -3.22 -10.74 -0.63
C ALA A 36 -3.19 -10.55 -2.15
N ALA A 37 -2.97 -11.63 -2.91
CA ALA A 37 -2.93 -11.57 -4.38
C ALA A 37 -4.25 -11.08 -4.97
N VAL A 38 -5.38 -11.66 -4.56
CA VAL A 38 -6.70 -11.30 -5.10
C VAL A 38 -7.08 -9.87 -4.70
N SER A 39 -6.91 -9.48 -3.44
CA SER A 39 -7.26 -8.11 -3.01
C SER A 39 -6.40 -7.05 -3.69
N SER A 40 -5.10 -7.34 -3.90
CA SER A 40 -4.18 -6.44 -4.59
C SER A 40 -4.47 -6.35 -6.09
N LEU A 41 -4.85 -7.46 -6.71
CA LEU A 41 -5.26 -7.48 -8.12
C LEU A 41 -6.53 -6.65 -8.34
N LEU A 42 -7.54 -6.83 -7.48
CA LEU A 42 -8.76 -6.03 -7.55
C LEU A 42 -8.49 -4.54 -7.33
N PHE A 43 -7.60 -4.21 -6.40
CA PHE A 43 -7.13 -2.84 -6.17
C PHE A 43 -6.44 -2.26 -7.42
N ALA A 44 -5.59 -3.05 -8.09
CA ALA A 44 -4.93 -2.65 -9.32
C ALA A 44 -5.93 -2.38 -10.45
N LEU A 45 -6.90 -3.28 -10.65
CA LEU A 45 -7.93 -3.15 -11.67
C LEU A 45 -8.84 -1.93 -11.45
N TYR A 46 -9.12 -1.60 -10.19
CA TYR A 46 -9.90 -0.42 -9.82
C TYR A 46 -9.31 0.89 -10.36
N HIS A 47 -7.99 0.96 -10.53
CA HIS A 47 -7.31 2.16 -11.04
C HIS A 47 -7.51 2.44 -12.53
N GLY A 48 -8.02 1.49 -13.31
CA GLY A 48 -8.50 1.69 -14.68
C GLY A 48 -7.46 1.99 -15.77
N ASN A 49 -6.16 2.05 -15.41
CA ASN A 49 -5.07 2.20 -16.39
C ASN A 49 -3.86 1.32 -16.04
N LEU A 50 -3.19 0.78 -17.05
CA LEU A 50 -2.13 -0.21 -16.89
C LEU A 50 -0.92 0.29 -16.08
N PRO A 51 -0.32 1.47 -16.35
CA PRO A 51 0.82 1.96 -15.56
C PRO A 51 0.50 2.14 -14.07
N GLN A 52 -0.66 2.70 -13.77
CA GLN A 52 -1.11 2.89 -12.40
C GLN A 52 -1.51 1.56 -11.74
N GLY A 53 -2.11 0.65 -12.51
CA GLY A 53 -2.48 -0.69 -12.05
C GLY A 53 -1.26 -1.52 -11.61
N ILE A 54 -0.17 -1.51 -12.37
CA ILE A 54 1.07 -2.21 -11.99
C ILE A 54 1.60 -1.66 -10.67
N TYR A 55 1.65 -0.35 -10.51
CA TYR A 55 2.05 0.29 -9.27
C TYR A 55 1.10 -0.06 -8.12
N ALA A 56 -0.21 0.04 -8.34
CA ALA A 56 -1.22 -0.25 -7.35
C ALA A 56 -1.20 -1.73 -6.91
N LEU A 57 -0.87 -2.66 -7.80
CA LEU A 57 -0.69 -4.07 -7.46
C LEU A 57 0.42 -4.25 -6.41
N LEU A 58 1.58 -3.64 -6.65
CA LEU A 58 2.73 -3.73 -5.73
C LEU A 58 2.44 -3.07 -4.38
N VAL A 59 1.90 -1.86 -4.40
CA VAL A 59 1.46 -1.17 -3.17
C VAL A 59 0.38 -1.97 -2.47
N GLY A 60 -0.57 -2.51 -3.22
CA GLY A 60 -1.64 -3.37 -2.71
C GLY A 60 -1.13 -4.57 -1.93
N ALA A 61 -0.11 -5.26 -2.45
CA ALA A 61 0.52 -6.39 -1.76
C ALA A 61 1.17 -5.96 -0.44
N VAL A 62 1.85 -4.81 -0.42
CA VAL A 62 2.44 -4.23 0.81
C VAL A 62 1.36 -3.90 1.83
N LEU A 63 0.27 -3.26 1.41
CA LEU A 63 -0.83 -2.88 2.30
C LEU A 63 -1.57 -4.10 2.86
N ALA A 64 -1.73 -5.17 2.06
CA ALA A 64 -2.27 -6.45 2.53
C ALA A 64 -1.34 -7.09 3.58
N PHE A 65 -0.03 -7.02 3.37
CA PHE A 65 0.95 -7.48 4.35
C PHE A 65 0.90 -6.68 5.66
N LEU A 66 0.79 -5.34 5.59
CA LEU A 66 0.62 -4.50 6.79
C LEU A 66 -0.68 -4.85 7.54
N MET A 67 -1.76 -5.10 6.80
CA MET A 67 -3.03 -5.55 7.39
C MET A 67 -2.87 -6.88 8.13
N GLU A 68 -2.15 -7.85 7.54
CA GLU A 68 -1.86 -9.14 8.19
C GLU A 68 -0.97 -8.98 9.43
N SER A 69 0.10 -8.19 9.31
CA SER A 69 1.11 -8.05 10.38
C SER A 69 0.58 -7.32 11.61
N TYR A 70 -0.18 -6.27 11.40
CA TYR A 70 -0.69 -5.44 12.49
C TYR A 70 -2.11 -5.79 12.92
N GLN A 71 -2.84 -6.60 12.15
CA GLN A 71 -4.24 -6.96 12.37
C GLN A 71 -5.17 -5.75 12.56
N ALA A 72 -4.73 -4.58 12.13
CA ALA A 72 -5.41 -3.29 12.28
C ALA A 72 -5.44 -2.53 10.96
N ALA A 73 -6.60 -1.99 10.60
CA ALA A 73 -6.79 -1.20 9.38
C ALA A 73 -5.99 0.12 9.38
N LEU A 74 -5.65 0.62 10.55
CA LEU A 74 -4.91 1.89 10.69
C LEU A 74 -3.53 1.82 10.02
N ALA A 75 -2.84 0.69 10.11
CA ALA A 75 -1.51 0.52 9.54
C ALA A 75 -1.49 0.68 8.00
N PRO A 76 -2.28 -0.07 7.22
CA PRO A 76 -2.34 0.13 5.78
C PRO A 76 -2.92 1.51 5.39
N VAL A 77 -3.90 2.05 6.12
CA VAL A 77 -4.44 3.40 5.86
C VAL A 77 -3.34 4.45 5.96
N LEU A 78 -2.58 4.50 7.05
CA LEU A 78 -1.49 5.47 7.24
C LEU A 78 -0.37 5.30 6.21
N ALA A 79 0.00 4.07 5.88
CA ALA A 79 1.00 3.80 4.85
C ALA A 79 0.54 4.25 3.46
N HIS A 80 -0.72 4.04 3.13
CA HIS A 80 -1.30 4.49 1.86
C HIS A 80 -1.38 6.03 1.78
N MET A 81 -1.86 6.69 2.84
CA MET A 81 -1.85 8.15 2.95
C MET A 81 -0.44 8.73 2.75
N ALA A 82 0.56 8.15 3.40
CA ALA A 82 1.95 8.57 3.26
C ALA A 82 2.48 8.39 1.83
N ALA A 83 2.16 7.27 1.18
CA ALA A 83 2.55 7.01 -0.21
C ALA A 83 1.91 8.02 -1.18
N ASN A 84 0.62 8.35 -1.00
CA ASN A 84 -0.06 9.34 -1.82
C ASN A 84 0.48 10.75 -1.57
N LEU A 85 0.71 11.13 -0.32
CA LEU A 85 1.31 12.43 0.02
C LEU A 85 2.70 12.59 -0.61
N LEU A 86 3.56 11.58 -0.47
CA LEU A 86 4.87 11.58 -1.10
C LEU A 86 4.77 11.71 -2.62
N SER A 87 3.87 10.97 -3.27
CA SER A 87 3.62 11.07 -4.70
C SER A 87 3.22 12.49 -5.14
N VAL A 88 2.35 13.15 -4.37
CA VAL A 88 1.93 14.53 -4.65
C VAL A 88 3.08 15.51 -4.43
N LEU A 89 3.83 15.41 -3.34
CA LEU A 89 4.98 16.28 -3.05
C LEU A 89 6.05 16.16 -4.14
N LEU A 90 6.38 14.94 -4.57
CA LEU A 90 7.33 14.71 -5.67
C LEU A 90 6.81 15.26 -7.01
N THR A 91 5.48 15.26 -7.21
CA THR A 91 4.86 15.91 -8.37
C THR A 91 5.04 17.42 -8.35
N TRP A 92 4.87 18.05 -7.19
CA TRP A 92 5.01 19.50 -7.03
C TRP A 92 6.46 19.97 -7.04
N ALA A 93 7.41 19.15 -6.59
CA ALA A 93 8.83 19.49 -6.60
C ALA A 93 9.45 19.65 -8.00
N GLY A 94 8.68 19.40 -9.05
CA GLY A 94 8.95 19.78 -10.43
C GLY A 94 10.25 19.21 -11.02
N THR A 95 10.16 18.11 -11.73
CA THR A 95 11.20 17.73 -12.68
C THR A 95 10.62 17.89 -14.09
N GLY A 96 11.26 18.69 -14.94
CA GLY A 96 10.74 19.15 -16.23
C GLY A 96 10.41 18.09 -17.28
N ASP A 97 10.54 16.81 -16.95
CA ASP A 97 10.15 15.69 -17.80
C ASP A 97 9.03 14.89 -17.12
N ILE A 98 7.80 15.11 -17.57
CA ILE A 98 6.56 14.57 -16.97
C ILE A 98 6.53 13.04 -17.00
N LEU A 99 7.12 12.39 -17.99
CA LEU A 99 7.12 10.92 -18.11
C LEU A 99 8.18 10.26 -17.21
N ALA A 100 9.43 10.74 -17.29
CA ALA A 100 10.52 10.24 -16.45
C ALA A 100 10.29 10.52 -14.97
N ALA A 101 9.77 11.72 -14.66
CA ALA A 101 9.38 12.09 -13.30
C ALA A 101 8.21 11.25 -12.77
N GLY A 102 7.26 10.86 -13.61
CA GLY A 102 6.16 9.96 -13.23
C GLY A 102 6.65 8.58 -12.84
N VAL A 103 7.58 8.00 -13.59
CA VAL A 103 8.18 6.69 -13.31
C VAL A 103 9.09 6.76 -12.07
N ALA A 104 9.96 7.75 -11.98
CA ALA A 104 10.88 7.92 -10.85
C ALA A 104 10.13 8.13 -9.53
N ARG A 105 9.05 8.91 -9.54
CA ARG A 105 8.20 9.13 -8.35
C ARG A 105 7.51 7.86 -7.88
N ARG A 106 7.00 7.06 -8.80
CA ARG A 106 6.36 5.78 -8.49
C ARG A 106 7.38 4.76 -7.96
N ALA A 107 8.56 4.73 -8.56
CA ALA A 107 9.67 3.89 -8.08
C ALA A 107 10.13 4.30 -6.67
N ALA A 108 10.26 5.60 -6.38
CA ALA A 108 10.62 6.10 -5.06
C ALA A 108 9.55 5.77 -4.01
N ALA A 109 8.27 5.93 -4.33
CA ALA A 109 7.17 5.55 -3.44
C ALA A 109 7.14 4.04 -3.18
N ALA A 110 7.37 3.21 -4.20
CA ALA A 110 7.47 1.76 -4.07
C ALA A 110 8.70 1.34 -3.24
N ALA A 111 9.85 2.01 -3.41
CA ALA A 111 11.05 1.77 -2.63
C ALA A 111 10.85 2.15 -1.15
N LEU A 112 10.17 3.26 -0.87
CA LEU A 112 9.85 3.68 0.50
C LEU A 112 8.86 2.71 1.17
N ALA A 113 7.82 2.30 0.45
CA ALA A 113 6.89 1.28 0.93
C ALA A 113 7.61 -0.06 1.18
N GLY A 114 8.53 -0.45 0.31
CA GLY A 114 9.40 -1.63 0.49
C GLY A 114 10.32 -1.51 1.70
N ALA A 115 10.91 -0.35 1.95
CA ALA A 115 11.76 -0.10 3.11
C ALA A 115 10.97 -0.16 4.42
N VAL A 116 9.78 0.45 4.47
CA VAL A 116 8.87 0.37 5.61
C VAL A 116 8.45 -1.08 5.86
N LEU A 117 8.17 -1.83 4.80
CA LEU A 117 7.84 -3.25 4.88
C LEU A 117 9.00 -4.06 5.48
N LEU A 118 10.21 -3.92 4.95
CA LEU A 118 11.40 -4.63 5.44
C LEU A 118 11.71 -4.30 6.91
N PHE A 119 11.54 -3.04 7.30
CA PHE A 119 11.69 -2.62 8.68
C PHE A 119 10.64 -3.28 9.59
N SER A 120 9.38 -3.27 9.17
CA SER A 120 8.28 -3.91 9.91
C SER A 120 8.45 -5.42 10.04
N LEU A 121 8.93 -6.09 8.96
CA LEU A 121 9.26 -7.51 8.97
C LEU A 121 10.38 -7.84 9.97
N ARG A 122 11.44 -7.02 10.00
CA ARG A 122 12.55 -7.19 10.95
C ARG A 122 12.09 -6.99 12.39
N GLN A 123 11.25 -6.00 12.66
CA GLN A 123 10.68 -5.81 13.99
C GLN A 123 9.81 -7.01 14.42
N ALA A 124 8.86 -7.44 13.59
CA ALA A 124 8.00 -8.59 13.86
C ALA A 124 8.81 -9.88 14.11
N ALA A 125 9.88 -10.12 13.33
CA ALA A 125 10.77 -11.25 13.55
C ALA A 125 11.55 -11.18 14.86
N ASN A 126 11.95 -9.98 15.30
CA ASN A 126 12.64 -9.76 16.56
C ASN A 126 11.71 -9.91 17.76
N ASP A 127 10.47 -9.43 17.67
CA ASP A 127 9.47 -9.56 18.71
C ASP A 127 9.02 -11.02 18.86
N GLY A 128 8.90 -11.77 17.77
CA GLY A 128 8.61 -13.21 17.79
C GLY A 128 9.71 -14.05 18.45
N LYS A 129 10.97 -13.60 18.42
CA LYS A 129 12.09 -14.24 19.15
C LYS A 129 12.06 -13.92 20.65
N ARG A 130 11.63 -12.71 21.03
CA ARG A 130 11.51 -12.31 22.46
C ARG A 130 10.41 -13.04 23.21
N ILE A 131 9.35 -13.45 22.53
CA ILE A 131 8.22 -14.18 23.15
C ILE A 131 8.56 -15.67 23.37
N ARG A 132 9.59 -16.20 22.68
CA ARG A 132 10.01 -17.61 22.75
C ARG A 132 11.20 -17.87 23.67
N SER A 133 11.79 -16.82 24.21
CA SER A 133 12.86 -16.87 25.23
C SER A 133 12.30 -16.59 26.62
#